data_05dc0823708bb583321de45788ce8433
#
_entry.id   05dc0823708bb583321de45788ce8433
#
_cell.length_a   1.000
_cell.length_b   1.000
_cell.length_c   1.000
_cell.angle_alpha   90.00
_cell.angle_beta   90.00
_cell.angle_gamma   90.00
#
_symmetry.space_group_name_H-M   'P 1'
#
loop_
_entity.id
_entity.type
_entity.pdbx_description
1 polymer ?
#
loop_
_entity_poly.entity_id
_entity_poly.type
_entity_poly.pdbx_seq_one_letter_code
_entity_poly.pdbx_strand_id
1 'polypeptide(L)'
;LIKDLGGLEQFRKRVAEITRDMGVRIDSQVTTDVHRVFRLPGTLNGKSGLTKILCTDLNSFDPFDESCQLSNREVTVRVTIPKLKLRLKGERFNLNEEYVRVPMFLAVYLISKGLAHAVRLDPSTGRFIVPASTP
;
A
#
# COMPACT_ATOMS: atom_id res chain seq x y z
N LEU A 1 -36.94 7.71 -1.49
CA LEU A 1 -35.89 8.73 -1.32
C LEU A 1 -34.88 8.74 -2.48
N ILE A 2 -34.21 7.62 -2.84
CA ILE A 2 -33.25 7.59 -3.96
C ILE A 2 -33.97 7.70 -5.32
N LYS A 3 -35.15 7.11 -5.47
CA LYS A 3 -35.98 7.23 -6.69
C LYS A 3 -36.45 8.68 -6.89
N ASP A 4 -36.79 9.39 -5.83
CA ASP A 4 -37.26 10.76 -5.86
C ASP A 4 -36.16 11.76 -6.27
N LEU A 5 -34.90 11.37 -6.11
CA LEU A 5 -33.71 12.13 -6.48
C LEU A 5 -33.20 11.80 -7.92
N GLY A 6 -33.97 11.08 -8.73
CA GLY A 6 -33.57 10.72 -10.09
C GLY A 6 -32.61 9.54 -10.20
N GLY A 7 -32.52 8.70 -9.14
CA GLY A 7 -31.69 7.51 -9.10
C GLY A 7 -30.34 7.70 -8.43
N LEU A 8 -29.54 6.61 -8.40
CA LEU A 8 -28.30 6.54 -7.66
C LEU A 8 -27.23 7.52 -8.18
N GLU A 9 -27.17 7.74 -9.48
CA GLU A 9 -26.21 8.67 -10.08
C GLU A 9 -26.47 10.13 -9.65
N GLN A 10 -27.74 10.56 -9.72
CA GLN A 10 -28.13 11.90 -9.30
C GLN A 10 -27.92 12.10 -7.79
N PHE A 11 -28.23 11.08 -7.00
CA PHE A 11 -27.94 11.10 -5.57
C PHE A 11 -26.44 11.32 -5.28
N ARG A 12 -25.57 10.60 -5.97
CA ARG A 12 -24.11 10.74 -5.80
C ARG A 12 -23.60 12.11 -6.24
N LYS A 13 -24.09 12.64 -7.35
CA LYS A 13 -23.77 14.00 -7.80
C LYS A 13 -24.18 15.04 -6.73
N ARG A 14 -25.37 14.89 -6.17
CA ARG A 14 -25.85 15.79 -5.11
C ARG A 14 -25.01 15.71 -3.84
N VAL A 15 -24.61 14.50 -3.44
CA VAL A 15 -23.67 14.32 -2.30
C VAL A 15 -22.34 15.02 -2.58
N ALA A 16 -21.78 14.88 -3.79
CA ALA A 16 -20.54 15.54 -4.16
C ALA A 16 -20.64 17.08 -4.14
N GLU A 17 -21.78 17.65 -4.59
CA GLU A 17 -22.05 19.08 -4.51
C GLU A 17 -22.10 19.57 -3.06
N ILE A 18 -22.93 18.93 -2.22
CA ILE A 18 -23.06 19.28 -0.80
C ILE A 18 -21.70 19.23 -0.10
N THR A 19 -20.91 18.19 -0.34
CA THR A 19 -19.60 18.03 0.27
C THR A 19 -18.64 19.14 -0.14
N ARG A 20 -18.70 19.56 -1.41
CA ARG A 20 -17.92 20.71 -1.92
C ARG A 20 -18.35 22.02 -1.27
N ASP A 21 -19.66 22.24 -1.14
CA ASP A 21 -20.23 23.46 -0.51
C ASP A 21 -19.81 23.55 0.97
N MET A 22 -19.62 22.40 1.63
CA MET A 22 -19.08 22.31 2.99
C MET A 22 -17.55 22.53 3.07
N GLY A 23 -16.88 22.81 1.94
CA GLY A 23 -15.43 23.02 1.89
C GLY A 23 -14.60 21.74 2.00
N VAL A 24 -15.21 20.55 1.93
CA VAL A 24 -14.49 19.27 1.98
C VAL A 24 -13.97 18.89 0.60
N ARG A 25 -12.68 18.61 0.50
CA ARG A 25 -12.07 18.12 -0.74
C ARG A 25 -12.34 16.64 -0.92
N ILE A 26 -13.10 16.28 -1.93
CA ILE A 26 -13.37 14.89 -2.32
C ILE A 26 -12.89 14.62 -3.74
N ASP A 27 -12.55 13.37 -4.03
CA ASP A 27 -12.37 12.90 -5.40
C ASP A 27 -13.76 12.61 -6.00
N SER A 28 -14.26 13.56 -6.79
CA SER A 28 -15.60 13.47 -7.40
C SER A 28 -15.73 12.26 -8.31
N GLN A 29 -14.66 11.84 -9.01
CA GLN A 29 -14.70 10.66 -9.87
C GLN A 29 -14.90 9.37 -9.04
N VAL A 30 -14.24 9.26 -7.91
CA VAL A 30 -14.42 8.11 -7.00
C VAL A 30 -15.83 8.09 -6.41
N THR A 31 -16.36 9.24 -6.07
CA THR A 31 -17.68 9.36 -5.41
C THR A 31 -18.84 9.09 -6.38
N THR A 32 -18.70 9.47 -7.66
CA THR A 32 -19.79 9.36 -8.66
C THR A 32 -19.75 8.08 -9.49
N ASP A 33 -18.58 7.43 -9.63
CA ASP A 33 -18.44 6.23 -10.44
C ASP A 33 -18.99 5.00 -9.73
N VAL A 34 -20.07 4.41 -10.27
CA VAL A 34 -20.74 3.22 -9.75
C VAL A 34 -19.96 1.92 -9.98
N HIS A 35 -19.02 1.92 -10.92
CA HIS A 35 -18.22 0.76 -11.28
C HIS A 35 -16.90 0.67 -10.51
N ARG A 36 -16.63 1.66 -9.64
CA ARG A 36 -15.41 1.66 -8.82
C ARG A 36 -15.39 0.50 -7.84
N VAL A 37 -14.33 -0.28 -7.95
CA VAL A 37 -14.07 -1.38 -7.03
C VAL A 37 -13.53 -0.83 -5.72
N PHE A 38 -14.13 -1.24 -4.61
CA PHE A 38 -13.68 -0.89 -3.28
C PHE A 38 -12.72 -1.97 -2.78
N ARG A 39 -11.53 -1.56 -2.33
CA ARG A 39 -10.56 -2.51 -1.78
C ARG A 39 -11.05 -3.05 -0.44
N LEU A 40 -11.07 -4.38 -0.30
CA LEU A 40 -11.45 -5.03 0.96
C LEU A 40 -10.42 -4.78 2.07
N PRO A 41 -10.86 -4.59 3.34
CA PRO A 41 -9.96 -4.63 4.49
C PRO A 41 -9.17 -5.95 4.52
N GLY A 42 -7.93 -5.89 4.97
CA GLY A 42 -7.01 -7.03 4.98
C GLY A 42 -6.27 -7.29 3.66
N THR A 43 -6.60 -6.58 2.57
CA THR A 43 -5.90 -6.73 1.28
C THR A 43 -4.73 -5.76 1.15
N LEU A 44 -3.66 -6.20 0.45
CA LEU A 44 -2.51 -5.37 0.15
C LEU A 44 -2.77 -4.40 -1.01
N ASN A 45 -2.20 -3.22 -0.90
CA ASN A 45 -2.09 -2.30 -2.00
C ASN A 45 -0.79 -2.57 -2.78
N GLY A 46 -0.88 -3.04 -4.02
CA GLY A 46 0.28 -3.36 -4.85
C GLY A 46 1.24 -2.19 -5.11
N LYS A 47 0.76 -0.93 -5.03
CA LYS A 47 1.61 0.26 -5.23
C LYS A 47 2.32 0.73 -3.95
N SER A 48 1.82 0.38 -2.78
CA SER A 48 2.38 0.85 -1.51
C SER A 48 2.90 -0.27 -0.60
N GLY A 49 2.51 -1.52 -0.85
CA GLY A 49 2.83 -2.63 0.04
C GLY A 49 2.13 -2.56 1.41
N LEU A 50 1.20 -1.60 1.58
CA LEU A 50 0.47 -1.42 2.82
C LEU A 50 -0.89 -2.13 2.75
N THR A 51 -1.34 -2.65 3.88
CA THR A 51 -2.63 -3.32 4.02
C THR A 51 -3.74 -2.28 4.23
N LYS A 52 -4.88 -2.47 3.57
CA LYS A 52 -6.06 -1.70 3.92
C LYS A 52 -6.63 -2.18 5.25
N ILE A 53 -6.74 -1.28 6.20
CA ILE A 53 -7.34 -1.55 7.51
C ILE A 53 -8.55 -0.65 7.75
N LEU A 54 -9.38 -1.04 8.72
CA LEU A 54 -10.44 -0.17 9.23
C LEU A 54 -9.81 0.79 10.25
N CYS A 55 -9.93 2.08 9.97
CA CYS A 55 -9.48 3.11 10.89
C CYS A 55 -10.66 3.53 11.76
N THR A 56 -10.52 3.42 13.08
CA THR A 56 -11.53 3.82 14.06
C THR A 56 -11.28 5.21 14.62
N ASP A 57 -10.04 5.67 14.62
CA ASP A 57 -9.65 7.02 15.06
C ASP A 57 -8.64 7.62 14.08
N LEU A 58 -9.07 8.64 13.34
CA LEU A 58 -8.24 9.33 12.36
C LEU A 58 -7.13 10.18 12.99
N ASN A 59 -7.30 10.63 14.23
CA ASN A 59 -6.33 11.54 14.87
C ASN A 59 -5.06 10.80 15.31
N SER A 60 -5.19 9.52 15.66
CA SER A 60 -4.06 8.69 16.10
C SER A 60 -3.52 7.77 15.01
N PHE A 61 -4.19 7.69 13.85
CA PHE A 61 -3.86 6.74 12.79
C PHE A 61 -2.57 7.08 12.05
N ASP A 62 -1.56 6.21 12.13
CA ASP A 62 -0.37 6.24 11.28
C ASP A 62 -0.40 5.09 10.26
N PRO A 63 -0.59 5.38 8.95
CA PRO A 63 -0.62 4.34 7.92
C PRO A 63 0.71 3.60 7.78
N PHE A 64 1.84 4.20 8.14
CA PHE A 64 3.15 3.57 8.06
C PHE A 64 3.47 2.67 9.27
N ASP A 65 2.62 2.68 10.27
CA ASP A 65 2.68 1.77 11.41
C ASP A 65 1.56 0.73 11.32
N GLU A 66 0.32 1.16 11.42
CA GLU A 66 -0.84 0.29 11.55
C GLU A 66 -1.13 -0.54 10.29
N SER A 67 -0.87 -0.01 9.08
CA SER A 67 -1.09 -0.75 7.83
C SER A 67 0.04 -1.71 7.46
N CYS A 68 1.07 -1.86 8.29
CA CYS A 68 2.15 -2.84 8.12
C CYS A 68 1.78 -4.20 8.73
N GLN A 69 0.73 -4.84 8.23
CA GLN A 69 0.12 -6.05 8.81
C GLN A 69 0.83 -7.37 8.45
N LEU A 70 1.80 -7.35 7.54
CA LEU A 70 2.54 -8.56 7.20
C LEU A 70 3.47 -9.00 8.34
N SER A 71 3.86 -10.27 8.30
CA SER A 71 4.64 -10.90 9.37
C SER A 71 6.05 -10.30 9.52
N ASN A 72 6.64 -10.52 10.68
CA ASN A 72 8.04 -10.19 10.96
C ASN A 72 9.03 -11.27 10.46
N ARG A 73 8.54 -12.31 9.74
CA ARG A 73 9.42 -13.31 9.15
C ARG A 73 10.47 -12.66 8.27
N GLU A 74 11.73 -12.96 8.48
CA GLU A 74 12.81 -12.41 7.68
C GLU A 74 12.88 -13.04 6.30
N VAL A 75 13.11 -12.19 5.31
CA VAL A 75 13.35 -12.54 3.92
C VAL A 75 14.52 -11.73 3.38
N THR A 76 15.24 -12.27 2.41
CA THR A 76 16.31 -11.54 1.73
C THR A 76 15.77 -10.81 0.53
N VAL A 77 16.16 -9.55 0.37
CA VAL A 77 15.86 -8.71 -0.80
C VAL A 77 17.14 -8.09 -1.34
N ARG A 78 17.16 -7.79 -2.64
CA ARG A 78 18.20 -6.99 -3.27
C ARG A 78 17.75 -5.54 -3.34
N VAL A 79 18.41 -4.66 -2.61
CA VAL A 79 18.12 -3.21 -2.60
C VAL A 79 18.74 -2.55 -3.82
N THR A 80 17.98 -1.66 -4.48
CA THR A 80 18.41 -0.96 -5.70
C THR A 80 19.11 0.37 -5.41
N ILE A 81 18.87 0.94 -4.23
CA ILE A 81 19.41 2.25 -3.82
C ILE A 81 20.38 2.05 -2.65
N PRO A 82 21.66 2.39 -2.81
CA PRO A 82 22.62 2.30 -1.70
C PRO A 82 22.28 3.31 -0.59
N LYS A 83 22.50 2.90 0.66
CA LYS A 83 22.29 3.72 1.87
C LYS A 83 20.85 4.22 2.05
N LEU A 84 19.88 3.33 1.81
CA LEU A 84 18.48 3.63 2.01
C LEU A 84 18.14 3.71 3.50
N LYS A 85 17.57 4.84 3.91
CA LYS A 85 17.07 5.07 5.28
C LYS A 85 15.57 5.31 5.23
N LEU A 86 14.83 4.59 6.05
CA LEU A 86 13.37 4.79 6.15
C LEU A 86 12.87 4.43 7.55
N ARG A 87 11.65 4.88 7.85
CA ARG A 87 10.91 4.50 9.06
C ARG A 87 9.63 3.79 8.64
N LEU A 88 9.37 2.62 9.22
CA LEU A 88 8.17 1.84 8.98
C LEU A 88 7.86 1.02 10.24
N LYS A 89 6.59 0.91 10.59
CA LYS A 89 6.13 0.18 11.78
C LYS A 89 6.82 0.64 13.08
N GLY A 90 6.98 1.97 13.23
CA GLY A 90 7.67 2.56 14.37
C GLY A 90 9.21 2.40 14.38
N GLU A 91 9.77 1.53 13.54
CA GLU A 91 11.19 1.19 13.50
C GLU A 91 11.95 1.97 12.43
N ARG A 92 13.25 2.22 12.67
CA ARG A 92 14.16 2.84 11.70
C ARG A 92 15.02 1.78 11.05
N PHE A 93 15.04 1.76 9.73
CA PHE A 93 15.84 0.84 8.91
C PHE A 93 16.93 1.62 8.18
N ASN A 94 18.17 1.10 8.25
CA ASN A 94 19.33 1.61 7.52
C ASN A 94 19.87 0.48 6.66
N LEU A 95 19.57 0.49 5.37
CA LEU A 95 19.94 -0.56 4.43
C LEU A 95 21.15 -0.07 3.62
N ASN A 96 22.32 -0.59 3.95
CA ASN A 96 23.59 -0.15 3.37
C ASN A 96 24.20 -1.18 2.40
N GLU A 97 23.66 -2.39 2.38
CA GLU A 97 24.16 -3.50 1.57
C GLU A 97 23.21 -3.78 0.41
N GLU A 98 23.73 -4.36 -0.65
CA GLU A 98 22.95 -4.76 -1.82
C GLU A 98 21.95 -5.87 -1.48
N TYR A 99 22.37 -6.87 -0.70
CA TYR A 99 21.51 -7.98 -0.24
C TYR A 99 21.32 -7.86 1.27
N VAL A 100 20.08 -7.66 1.68
CA VAL A 100 19.74 -7.48 3.10
C VAL A 100 18.64 -8.43 3.52
N ARG A 101 18.73 -8.92 4.76
CA ARG A 101 17.62 -9.62 5.42
C ARG A 101 16.76 -8.61 6.15
N VAL A 102 15.48 -8.64 5.84
CA VAL A 102 14.50 -7.69 6.39
C VAL A 102 13.17 -8.40 6.69
N PRO A 103 12.36 -7.87 7.62
CA PRO A 103 11.01 -8.40 7.85
C PRO A 103 10.15 -8.36 6.59
N MET A 104 9.22 -9.32 6.44
CA MET A 104 8.35 -9.45 5.27
C MET A 104 7.58 -8.16 4.96
N PHE A 105 7.06 -7.45 5.97
CA PHE A 105 6.34 -6.19 5.76
C PHE A 105 7.23 -5.13 5.09
N LEU A 106 8.51 -5.03 5.49
CA LEU A 106 9.46 -4.11 4.90
C LEU A 106 9.86 -4.53 3.49
N ALA A 107 10.10 -5.84 3.28
CA ALA A 107 10.41 -6.37 1.95
C ALA A 107 9.32 -6.05 0.93
N VAL A 108 8.06 -6.31 1.27
CA VAL A 108 6.92 -6.03 0.39
C VAL A 108 6.76 -4.53 0.14
N TYR A 109 6.94 -3.69 1.16
CA TYR A 109 6.92 -2.24 0.99
C TYR A 109 8.01 -1.78 -0.01
N LEU A 110 9.25 -2.23 0.17
CA LEU A 110 10.37 -1.87 -0.71
C LEU A 110 10.16 -2.32 -2.15
N ILE A 111 9.69 -3.56 -2.36
CA ILE A 111 9.40 -4.09 -3.69
C ILE A 111 8.26 -3.32 -4.35
N SER A 112 7.18 -3.03 -3.62
CA SER A 112 6.04 -2.27 -4.13
C SER A 112 6.41 -0.83 -4.52
N LYS A 113 7.44 -0.26 -3.90
CA LYS A 113 7.99 1.06 -4.23
C LYS A 113 9.08 1.02 -5.31
N GLY A 114 9.47 -0.16 -5.81
CA GLY A 114 10.57 -0.32 -6.77
C GLY A 114 11.95 -0.06 -6.16
N LEU A 115 12.07 -0.10 -4.83
CA LEU A 115 13.32 0.14 -4.10
C LEU A 115 14.12 -1.14 -3.85
N ALA A 116 13.52 -2.30 -4.08
CA ALA A 116 14.16 -3.60 -3.97
C ALA A 116 13.55 -4.61 -4.93
N HIS A 117 14.29 -5.69 -5.17
CA HIS A 117 13.82 -6.87 -5.89
C HIS A 117 13.73 -8.07 -4.96
N ALA A 118 12.72 -8.91 -5.18
CA ALA A 118 12.69 -10.23 -4.57
C ALA A 118 13.88 -11.06 -5.07
N VAL A 119 14.48 -11.84 -4.19
CA VAL A 119 15.56 -12.77 -4.58
C VAL A 119 15.17 -14.19 -4.22
N ARG A 120 15.70 -15.12 -5.00
CA ARG A 120 15.60 -16.56 -4.75
C ARG A 120 16.99 -17.11 -4.55
N LEU A 121 17.16 -17.99 -3.58
CA LEU A 121 18.40 -18.74 -3.43
C LEU A 121 18.40 -19.85 -4.50
N ASP A 122 19.43 -19.87 -5.33
CA ASP A 122 19.68 -20.98 -6.24
C ASP A 122 20.26 -22.16 -5.43
N PRO A 123 19.55 -23.28 -5.33
CA PRO A 123 19.98 -24.41 -4.53
C PRO A 123 21.24 -25.10 -5.10
N SER A 124 21.54 -24.92 -6.40
CA SER A 124 22.69 -25.54 -7.07
C SER A 124 23.98 -24.75 -6.86
N THR A 125 23.88 -23.41 -6.80
CA THR A 125 25.07 -22.54 -6.70
C THR A 125 25.21 -21.88 -5.34
N GLY A 126 24.17 -21.90 -4.49
CA GLY A 126 24.12 -21.19 -3.22
C GLY A 126 24.10 -19.67 -3.38
N ARG A 127 23.88 -19.13 -4.59
CA ARG A 127 23.85 -17.69 -4.86
C ARG A 127 22.43 -17.15 -4.92
N PHE A 128 22.27 -15.88 -4.57
CA PHE A 128 21.01 -15.18 -4.76
C PHE A 128 20.84 -14.79 -6.22
N ILE A 129 19.69 -15.12 -6.79
CA ILE A 129 19.28 -14.70 -8.13
C ILE A 129 18.02 -13.84 -8.03
N VAL A 130 17.95 -12.79 -8.84
CA VAL A 130 16.72 -12.03 -9.04
C VAL A 130 15.92 -12.77 -10.09
N PRO A 131 14.71 -13.25 -9.80
CA PRO A 131 13.87 -13.88 -10.82
C PRO A 131 13.62 -12.86 -11.94
N ALA A 132 13.68 -13.31 -13.19
CA ALA A 132 13.26 -12.49 -14.31
C ALA A 132 11.81 -12.02 -14.04
N SER A 133 11.57 -10.73 -14.16
CA SER A 133 10.20 -10.20 -14.06
C SER A 133 9.37 -10.85 -15.16
N THR A 134 8.37 -11.61 -14.77
CA THR A 134 7.35 -12.06 -15.70
C THR A 134 6.64 -10.81 -16.24
N PRO A 135 6.44 -10.69 -17.56
CA PRO A 135 5.81 -9.53 -18.18
C PRO A 135 4.38 -9.29 -17.70
#